data_bdd0f120b215d89ef732d5156eb7fbb8
#
_entry.id   bdd0f120b215d89ef732d5156eb7fbb8
#
_cell.length_a   1.000
_cell.length_b   1.000
_cell.length_c   1.000
_cell.angle_alpha   90.00
_cell.angle_beta   90.00
_cell.angle_gamma   90.00
#
_symmetry.space_group_name_H-M   'P 1'
#
loop_
_entity.id
_entity.type
_entity.pdbx_description
1 polymer ?
#
loop_
_entity_poly.entity_id
_entity_poly.type
_entity_poly.pdbx_seq_one_letter_code
_entity_poly.pdbx_strand_id
1 'polypeptide(L)'
;MKRKILATLLTVVMATSLLAGCGSKADAPAASGSGDAAASGEVQEITWMFWDDLNATEDLISKGYADVIDRFNAEYEGQYHVTPITTNLEEYYPKLNALVASGDVPDVFIVSPGPNLTDYVEPGVAAPLDDYLADGWKDTFTSDAVFSQQTYDGKIYAVPLNIAAACCFYNTEMFEAAGAKVPTNWSEMLDACEKLQAAGYTPITISAGTAWCLSMVAGYLCESKGVDLAAIADGSGTWEDGKLEAAATDLVELSKYFQETAAGDTNDVATANFYNEEAAILIQGSWAIGQINGENPDFESKCGVFQFPGVERVIAKSDSLAMSSTTECPEACIALMKMFTDDTAQKYTAEVGGKIPVTKVEYDANVAPAQLAYVMDVFSGAKGTFGFYNESMPSTEAGAHFDDDMVAVYLGDMTPAEAASDMEAFYAENCR
;
A
#
# COMPACT_ATOMS: atom_id res chain seq x y z
N MET A 1 -20.10 3.79 53.57
CA MET A 1 -19.51 4.95 54.26
C MET A 1 -19.19 6.03 53.24
N LYS A 2 -19.74 7.20 53.47
CA LYS A 2 -19.66 8.40 52.64
C LYS A 2 -18.26 9.02 52.71
N ARG A 3 -17.69 9.51 51.62
CA ARG A 3 -16.89 10.73 51.61
C ARG A 3 -17.04 11.47 50.28
N LYS A 4 -17.44 12.71 50.41
CA LYS A 4 -17.79 13.75 49.43
C LYS A 4 -16.54 14.47 48.95
N ILE A 5 -16.47 14.80 47.67
CA ILE A 5 -16.48 16.13 46.98
C ILE A 5 -15.44 17.13 47.52
N LEU A 6 -14.63 17.67 46.57
CA LEU A 6 -14.43 19.13 46.43
C LEU A 6 -14.08 19.51 44.98
N ALA A 7 -14.99 20.25 44.37
CA ALA A 7 -14.79 20.99 43.13
C ALA A 7 -14.14 22.34 43.48
N THR A 8 -13.17 22.81 42.72
CA THR A 8 -12.68 24.18 42.82
C THR A 8 -12.72 24.84 41.44
N LEU A 9 -13.68 25.73 41.27
CA LEU A 9 -13.73 26.73 40.18
C LEU A 9 -12.55 27.72 40.36
N LEU A 10 -11.87 28.04 39.26
CA LEU A 10 -11.06 29.25 39.15
C LEU A 10 -11.55 30.05 37.95
N THR A 11 -12.25 31.13 38.28
CA THR A 11 -12.60 32.25 37.40
C THR A 11 -11.40 33.17 37.26
N VAL A 12 -10.97 33.54 36.05
CA VAL A 12 -10.03 34.64 35.83
C VAL A 12 -10.70 35.69 34.96
N VAL A 13 -10.61 36.92 35.46
CA VAL A 13 -11.28 38.15 35.07
C VAL A 13 -10.58 38.77 33.85
N MET A 14 -11.39 39.22 32.87
CA MET A 14 -11.00 40.18 31.82
C MET A 14 -10.67 41.54 32.47
N ALA A 15 -9.59 42.15 31.96
CA ALA A 15 -9.33 43.58 32.14
C ALA A 15 -9.09 44.23 30.77
N THR A 16 -10.07 44.93 30.30
CA THR A 16 -10.02 45.91 29.21
C THR A 16 -9.29 47.17 29.64
N SER A 17 -8.41 47.69 28.80
CA SER A 17 -7.97 49.11 28.87
C SER A 17 -7.87 49.72 27.48
N LEU A 18 -8.89 50.53 27.20
CA LEU A 18 -8.90 51.54 26.16
C LEU A 18 -8.10 52.74 26.63
N LEU A 19 -7.21 53.27 25.77
CA LEU A 19 -6.77 54.66 25.85
C LEU A 19 -6.57 55.21 24.45
N ALA A 20 -7.39 56.17 24.14
CA ALA A 20 -7.33 57.02 22.97
C ALA A 20 -6.28 58.13 23.21
N GLY A 21 -5.57 58.53 22.14
CA GLY A 21 -4.71 59.69 22.13
C GLY A 21 -4.56 60.25 20.71
N CYS A 22 -5.23 61.36 20.41
CA CYS A 22 -5.08 62.15 19.19
C CYS A 22 -3.79 62.99 19.22
N GLY A 23 -3.20 63.23 18.01
CA GLY A 23 -2.43 64.44 17.81
C GLY A 23 -1.41 64.44 16.69
N SER A 24 -1.75 65.13 15.57
CA SER A 24 -0.96 66.03 14.72
C SER A 24 -0.05 65.53 13.59
N LYS A 25 -0.35 66.04 12.43
CA LYS A 25 0.35 66.06 11.13
C LYS A 25 1.76 66.63 11.20
N ALA A 26 2.65 66.11 10.40
CA ALA A 26 3.73 66.85 9.66
C ALA A 26 4.15 66.05 8.42
N ASP A 27 4.42 66.77 7.32
CA ASP A 27 4.64 66.32 5.94
C ASP A 27 5.98 65.64 5.66
N ALA A 28 5.95 64.79 4.68
CA ALA A 28 6.81 64.13 3.70
C ALA A 28 8.36 64.44 3.69
N PRO A 29 9.22 63.56 3.05
CA PRO A 29 9.09 63.17 1.64
C PRO A 29 9.34 61.68 1.33
N ALA A 30 8.94 61.27 0.12
CA ALA A 30 9.06 60.00 -0.48
C ALA A 30 10.53 59.52 -0.64
N ALA A 31 10.76 58.22 -0.30
CA ALA A 31 11.85 57.45 -0.85
C ALA A 31 11.28 56.09 -1.30
N SER A 32 11.39 55.86 -2.61
CA SER A 32 11.08 54.59 -3.26
C SER A 32 12.09 53.53 -2.77
N GLY A 33 11.58 52.53 -2.09
CA GLY A 33 12.27 51.29 -1.80
C GLY A 33 11.27 50.16 -2.07
N SER A 34 11.48 49.45 -3.18
CA SER A 34 10.86 48.16 -3.42
C SER A 34 11.44 47.20 -2.38
N GLY A 35 10.70 47.00 -1.30
CA GLY A 35 10.92 45.95 -0.36
C GLY A 35 9.78 44.95 -0.58
N ASP A 36 10.11 43.74 -0.97
CA ASP A 36 9.22 42.60 -0.91
C ASP A 36 8.61 42.56 0.49
N ALA A 37 7.31 42.83 0.56
CA ALA A 37 6.55 42.54 1.76
C ALA A 37 6.41 41.00 1.82
N ALA A 38 7.31 40.37 2.59
CA ALA A 38 7.04 39.02 3.08
C ALA A 38 5.68 39.10 3.80
N ALA A 39 4.69 38.48 3.24
CA ALA A 39 3.41 38.27 3.89
C ALA A 39 3.70 37.45 5.15
N SER A 40 3.57 38.05 6.33
CA SER A 40 3.53 37.34 7.60
C SER A 40 2.17 36.65 7.72
N GLY A 41 1.91 35.70 6.83
CA GLY A 41 0.83 34.73 6.97
C GLY A 41 1.25 33.69 7.99
N GLU A 42 0.30 33.20 8.78
CA GLU A 42 0.47 32.02 9.61
C GLU A 42 0.83 30.86 8.69
N VAL A 43 1.84 30.02 9.08
CA VAL A 43 2.21 28.84 8.31
C VAL A 43 1.02 27.90 8.27
N GLN A 44 0.63 27.47 7.08
CA GLN A 44 -0.51 26.54 6.92
C GLN A 44 0.00 25.12 7.12
N GLU A 45 -0.63 24.40 8.08
CA GLU A 45 -0.33 23.01 8.36
C GLU A 45 -1.10 22.11 7.39
N ILE A 46 -0.43 21.10 6.86
CA ILE A 46 -0.99 20.05 6.03
C ILE A 46 -0.78 18.72 6.74
N THR A 47 -1.81 17.94 6.88
CA THR A 47 -1.72 16.58 7.43
C THR A 47 -1.59 15.56 6.30
N TRP A 48 -0.59 14.66 6.42
CA TRP A 48 -0.44 13.51 5.53
C TRP A 48 -0.50 12.22 6.34
N MET A 49 -1.43 11.32 6.00
CA MET A 49 -1.59 10.06 6.71
C MET A 49 -1.00 8.89 5.93
N PHE A 50 -0.19 8.08 6.64
CA PHE A 50 0.58 6.97 6.08
C PHE A 50 0.60 5.76 7.04
N TRP A 51 0.80 4.55 6.50
CA TRP A 51 0.70 3.29 7.24
C TRP A 51 2.01 2.65 7.68
N ASP A 52 3.13 3.37 7.67
CA ASP A 52 4.40 2.90 8.19
C ASP A 52 5.05 3.93 9.10
N ASP A 53 6.09 3.52 9.83
CA ASP A 53 6.90 4.41 10.65
C ASP A 53 7.97 5.10 9.79
N LEU A 54 7.80 6.38 9.54
CA LEU A 54 8.77 7.20 8.79
C LEU A 54 10.13 7.30 9.48
N ASN A 55 10.24 6.92 10.76
CA ASN A 55 11.49 6.88 11.49
C ASN A 55 12.19 5.51 11.40
N ALA A 56 11.56 4.51 10.79
CA ALA A 56 12.19 3.21 10.56
C ALA A 56 13.41 3.39 9.64
N THR A 57 14.59 3.07 10.16
CA THR A 57 15.85 3.24 9.41
C THR A 57 16.10 2.11 8.43
N GLU A 58 15.44 0.99 8.63
CA GLU A 58 15.57 -0.26 7.90
C GLU A 58 14.59 -0.35 6.72
N ASP A 59 13.43 0.31 6.81
CA ASP A 59 12.51 0.42 5.67
C ASP A 59 12.92 1.55 4.73
N LEU A 60 13.53 1.17 3.62
CA LEU A 60 14.05 2.11 2.63
C LEU A 60 12.95 2.92 1.92
N ILE A 61 11.74 2.40 1.82
CA ILE A 61 10.61 3.14 1.21
C ILE A 61 10.11 4.23 2.16
N SER A 62 9.85 3.89 3.41
CA SER A 62 9.42 4.88 4.43
C SER A 62 10.45 5.99 4.60
N LYS A 63 11.74 5.65 4.53
CA LYS A 63 12.83 6.64 4.52
C LYS A 63 12.78 7.57 3.30
N GLY A 64 12.46 7.04 2.11
CA GLY A 64 12.27 7.86 0.91
C GLY A 64 11.09 8.82 1.05
N TYR A 65 10.01 8.39 1.67
CA TYR A 65 8.86 9.24 1.94
C TYR A 65 9.16 10.32 2.99
N ALA A 66 9.92 9.98 4.04
CA ALA A 66 10.41 10.97 5.00
C ALA A 66 11.25 12.06 4.33
N ASP A 67 12.13 11.69 3.38
CA ASP A 67 12.90 12.65 2.59
C ASP A 67 12.02 13.60 1.76
N VAL A 68 10.93 13.10 1.19
CA VAL A 68 9.95 13.94 0.47
C VAL A 68 9.34 14.98 1.42
N ILE A 69 8.95 14.58 2.62
CA ILE A 69 8.40 15.50 3.64
C ILE A 69 9.42 16.55 4.05
N ASP A 70 10.67 16.15 4.30
CA ASP A 70 11.75 17.07 4.68
C ASP A 70 12.04 18.08 3.55
N ARG A 71 12.09 17.62 2.29
CA ARG A 71 12.25 18.48 1.11
C ARG A 71 11.10 19.47 0.97
N PHE A 72 9.85 19.01 1.15
CA PHE A 72 8.68 19.87 1.07
C PHE A 72 8.73 20.96 2.15
N ASN A 73 8.97 20.57 3.39
CA ASN A 73 9.04 21.51 4.51
C ASN A 73 10.17 22.54 4.36
N ALA A 74 11.29 22.14 3.73
CA ALA A 74 12.38 23.05 3.42
C ALA A 74 12.07 24.00 2.25
N GLU A 75 11.44 23.51 1.17
CA GLU A 75 11.10 24.31 -0.02
C GLU A 75 10.02 25.36 0.27
N TYR A 76 9.03 24.98 1.10
CA TYR A 76 7.90 25.83 1.44
C TYR A 76 8.01 26.46 2.84
N GLU A 77 9.25 26.59 3.39
CA GLU A 77 9.50 27.18 4.72
C GLU A 77 8.78 28.53 4.87
N GLY A 78 8.02 28.67 5.94
CA GLY A 78 7.25 29.87 6.25
C GLY A 78 5.93 30.03 5.48
N GLN A 79 5.55 29.08 4.60
CA GLN A 79 4.30 29.07 3.86
C GLN A 79 3.45 27.86 4.26
N TYR A 80 4.01 26.66 4.11
CA TYR A 80 3.37 25.38 4.39
C TYR A 80 4.27 24.51 5.26
N HIS A 81 3.66 23.63 6.04
CA HIS A 81 4.37 22.61 6.80
C HIS A 81 3.57 21.33 6.81
N VAL A 82 4.18 20.21 6.47
CA VAL A 82 3.55 18.88 6.48
C VAL A 82 3.82 18.20 7.81
N THR A 83 2.74 17.80 8.48
CA THR A 83 2.77 16.97 9.69
C THR A 83 2.28 15.56 9.34
N PRO A 84 3.15 14.54 9.36
CA PRO A 84 2.74 13.17 9.09
C PRO A 84 1.93 12.58 10.26
N ILE A 85 0.88 11.82 9.91
CA ILE A 85 0.11 10.98 10.83
C ILE A 85 0.43 9.53 10.47
N THR A 86 1.22 8.86 11.29
CA THR A 86 1.65 7.48 11.03
C THR A 86 0.97 6.47 11.95
N THR A 87 0.85 5.24 11.46
CA THR A 87 0.35 4.07 12.19
C THR A 87 0.84 2.80 11.50
N ASN A 88 0.59 1.63 12.04
CA ASN A 88 0.82 0.39 11.29
C ASN A 88 -0.32 0.13 10.29
N LEU A 89 -0.09 -0.77 9.34
CA LEU A 89 -1.04 -1.07 8.27
C LEU A 89 -2.37 -1.62 8.80
N GLU A 90 -2.34 -2.48 9.83
CA GLU A 90 -3.55 -3.10 10.39
C GLU A 90 -4.47 -2.07 11.07
N GLU A 91 -3.90 -1.00 11.66
CA GLU A 91 -4.64 0.07 12.31
C GLU A 91 -5.00 1.23 11.37
N TYR A 92 -4.43 1.25 10.16
CA TYR A 92 -4.52 2.39 9.25
C TYR A 92 -5.96 2.72 8.87
N TYR A 93 -6.67 1.81 8.22
CA TYR A 93 -8.05 2.05 7.77
C TYR A 93 -9.02 2.24 8.93
N PRO A 94 -8.98 1.48 10.04
CA PRO A 94 -9.76 1.79 11.23
C PRO A 94 -9.55 3.22 11.76
N LYS A 95 -8.31 3.71 11.78
CA LYS A 95 -7.97 5.06 12.22
C LYS A 95 -8.43 6.12 11.21
N LEU A 96 -8.18 5.92 9.92
CA LEU A 96 -8.64 6.82 8.86
C LEU A 96 -10.16 6.94 8.88
N ASN A 97 -10.90 5.83 8.97
CA ASN A 97 -12.36 5.83 9.06
C ASN A 97 -12.87 6.58 10.31
N ALA A 98 -12.19 6.46 11.44
CA ALA A 98 -12.53 7.21 12.65
C ALA A 98 -12.31 8.72 12.46
N LEU A 99 -11.23 9.14 11.79
CA LEU A 99 -10.96 10.53 11.46
C LEU A 99 -12.02 11.09 10.47
N VAL A 100 -12.36 10.32 9.45
CA VAL A 100 -13.44 10.70 8.51
C VAL A 100 -14.77 10.86 9.24
N ALA A 101 -15.12 9.93 10.13
CA ALA A 101 -16.37 9.98 10.88
C ALA A 101 -16.44 11.16 11.88
N SER A 102 -15.29 11.61 12.41
CA SER A 102 -15.22 12.79 13.28
C SER A 102 -15.16 14.12 12.50
N GLY A 103 -14.93 14.09 11.19
CA GLY A 103 -14.74 15.26 10.35
C GLY A 103 -13.31 15.81 10.33
N ASP A 104 -12.35 15.08 10.93
CA ASP A 104 -10.94 15.44 11.00
C ASP A 104 -10.14 14.72 9.89
N VAL A 105 -10.65 14.76 8.66
CA VAL A 105 -10.05 14.07 7.51
C VAL A 105 -8.64 14.59 7.24
N PRO A 106 -7.61 13.73 7.14
CA PRO A 106 -6.27 14.17 6.75
C PRO A 106 -6.30 14.83 5.36
N ASP A 107 -5.50 15.89 5.16
CA ASP A 107 -5.49 16.64 3.90
C ASP A 107 -5.04 15.77 2.72
N VAL A 108 -4.02 14.94 2.93
CA VAL A 108 -3.56 13.92 1.99
C VAL A 108 -3.46 12.58 2.74
N PHE A 109 -3.91 11.52 2.11
CA PHE A 109 -3.86 10.19 2.71
C PHE A 109 -3.58 9.12 1.65
N ILE A 110 -2.86 8.06 2.06
CA ILE A 110 -2.56 6.95 1.17
C ILE A 110 -3.74 5.99 1.11
N VAL A 111 -4.01 5.43 -0.06
CA VAL A 111 -5.07 4.43 -0.27
C VAL A 111 -4.60 3.33 -1.20
N SER A 112 -5.03 2.11 -0.94
CA SER A 112 -5.02 1.01 -1.90
C SER A 112 -6.16 1.18 -2.91
N PRO A 113 -6.06 0.57 -4.10
CA PRO A 113 -7.12 0.65 -5.11
C PRO A 113 -8.39 -0.12 -4.73
N GLY A 114 -9.39 -0.05 -5.61
CA GLY A 114 -10.65 -0.76 -5.44
C GLY A 114 -11.52 -0.17 -4.34
N PRO A 115 -12.21 -1.00 -3.53
CA PRO A 115 -13.08 -0.55 -2.46
C PRO A 115 -12.40 0.39 -1.48
N ASN A 116 -11.12 0.14 -1.17
CA ASN A 116 -10.33 1.01 -0.30
C ASN A 116 -10.25 2.48 -0.77
N LEU A 117 -10.38 2.73 -2.06
CA LEU A 117 -10.50 4.08 -2.61
C LEU A 117 -11.97 4.50 -2.73
N THR A 118 -12.84 3.64 -3.25
CA THR A 118 -14.24 4.00 -3.53
C THR A 118 -15.02 4.31 -2.26
N ASP A 119 -14.69 3.70 -1.14
CA ASP A 119 -15.25 4.01 0.19
C ASP A 119 -15.03 5.48 0.61
N TYR A 120 -14.05 6.18 0.03
CA TYR A 120 -13.82 7.61 0.24
C TYR A 120 -14.32 8.46 -0.94
N VAL A 121 -14.48 7.89 -2.11
CA VAL A 121 -15.01 8.60 -3.30
C VAL A 121 -16.52 8.74 -3.23
N GLU A 122 -17.26 7.68 -2.95
CA GLU A 122 -18.73 7.67 -2.93
C GLU A 122 -19.33 8.66 -1.92
N PRO A 123 -18.85 8.75 -0.67
CA PRO A 123 -19.34 9.77 0.27
C PRO A 123 -18.78 11.18 0.00
N GLY A 124 -17.90 11.35 -1.00
CA GLY A 124 -17.32 12.64 -1.37
C GLY A 124 -16.18 13.10 -0.44
N VAL A 125 -15.52 12.18 0.26
CA VAL A 125 -14.35 12.47 1.11
C VAL A 125 -13.11 12.75 0.27
N ALA A 126 -12.85 11.96 -0.77
CA ALA A 126 -11.76 12.17 -1.71
C ALA A 126 -12.17 13.19 -2.80
N ALA A 127 -11.28 14.13 -3.13
CA ALA A 127 -11.46 15.10 -4.19
C ALA A 127 -11.07 14.54 -5.57
N PRO A 128 -11.79 14.88 -6.66
CA PRO A 128 -11.31 14.58 -8.02
C PRO A 128 -10.08 15.43 -8.35
N LEU A 129 -9.13 14.83 -9.07
CA LEU A 129 -7.82 15.43 -9.36
C LEU A 129 -7.62 15.83 -10.82
N ASP A 130 -8.62 15.64 -11.68
CA ASP A 130 -8.51 15.84 -13.13
C ASP A 130 -8.03 17.25 -13.51
N ASP A 131 -8.56 18.30 -12.86
CA ASP A 131 -8.20 19.69 -13.13
C ASP A 131 -6.73 19.98 -12.77
N TYR A 132 -6.21 19.36 -11.72
CA TYR A 132 -4.82 19.51 -11.29
C TYR A 132 -3.83 18.70 -12.16
N LEU A 133 -4.30 17.59 -12.72
CA LEU A 133 -3.52 16.76 -13.64
C LEU A 133 -3.41 17.38 -15.04
N ALA A 134 -4.32 18.28 -15.41
CA ALA A 134 -4.40 18.89 -16.73
C ALA A 134 -3.30 19.94 -17.01
N ASP A 135 -2.51 20.33 -16.03
CA ASP A 135 -1.42 21.32 -16.17
C ASP A 135 -0.11 20.75 -16.75
N GLY A 136 -0.13 19.49 -17.23
CA GLY A 136 1.02 18.75 -17.74
C GLY A 136 1.61 17.77 -16.72
N TRP A 137 1.14 17.74 -15.49
CA TRP A 137 1.60 16.77 -14.49
C TRP A 137 1.28 15.33 -14.91
N LYS A 138 0.10 15.09 -15.49
CA LYS A 138 -0.29 13.77 -16.02
C LYS A 138 0.69 13.26 -17.09
N ASP A 139 1.28 14.16 -17.88
CA ASP A 139 2.21 13.80 -18.95
C ASP A 139 3.56 13.26 -18.44
N THR A 140 3.88 13.45 -17.16
CA THR A 140 5.10 12.89 -16.55
C THR A 140 5.00 11.40 -16.28
N PHE A 141 3.78 10.87 -16.15
CA PHE A 141 3.55 9.44 -15.90
C PHE A 141 3.83 8.58 -17.14
N THR A 142 4.17 7.31 -16.90
CA THR A 142 4.57 6.37 -17.96
C THR A 142 3.48 6.15 -19.00
N SER A 143 2.23 6.13 -18.59
CA SER A 143 1.04 6.04 -19.45
C SER A 143 -0.23 6.40 -18.70
N ASP A 144 -1.32 6.64 -19.40
CA ASP A 144 -2.65 6.82 -18.80
C ASP A 144 -3.13 5.56 -18.03
N ALA A 145 -2.63 4.40 -18.40
CA ALA A 145 -3.03 3.13 -17.78
C ALA A 145 -2.64 3.04 -16.28
N VAL A 146 -1.63 3.80 -15.82
CA VAL A 146 -1.25 3.81 -14.40
C VAL A 146 -2.33 4.37 -13.50
N PHE A 147 -3.28 5.15 -14.05
CA PHE A 147 -4.43 5.71 -13.32
C PHE A 147 -5.68 4.81 -13.37
N SER A 148 -5.61 3.64 -14.01
CA SER A 148 -6.81 2.80 -14.19
C SER A 148 -7.44 2.37 -12.87
N GLN A 149 -6.64 2.08 -11.86
CA GLN A 149 -7.08 1.68 -10.52
C GLN A 149 -7.49 2.88 -9.63
N GLN A 150 -7.18 4.12 -10.04
CA GLN A 150 -7.49 5.36 -9.33
C GLN A 150 -8.66 6.12 -9.96
N THR A 151 -9.26 5.54 -11.01
CA THR A 151 -10.35 6.14 -11.77
C THR A 151 -11.69 5.52 -11.36
N TYR A 152 -12.62 6.37 -10.92
CA TYR A 152 -14.00 6.00 -10.60
C TYR A 152 -14.96 6.94 -11.35
N ASP A 153 -15.98 6.37 -12.02
CA ASP A 153 -16.94 7.12 -12.86
C ASP A 153 -16.28 8.08 -13.86
N GLY A 154 -15.12 7.69 -14.41
CA GLY A 154 -14.39 8.45 -15.41
C GLY A 154 -13.60 9.64 -14.86
N LYS A 155 -13.46 9.77 -13.54
CA LYS A 155 -12.64 10.79 -12.88
C LYS A 155 -11.52 10.13 -12.07
N ILE A 156 -10.39 10.81 -11.97
CA ILE A 156 -9.22 10.38 -11.20
C ILE A 156 -9.32 10.96 -9.78
N TYR A 157 -9.24 10.12 -8.75
CA TYR A 157 -9.36 10.51 -7.35
C TYR A 157 -8.09 10.31 -6.52
N ALA A 158 -7.09 9.64 -7.08
CA ALA A 158 -5.82 9.46 -6.41
C ALA A 158 -4.67 9.47 -7.42
N VAL A 159 -3.46 9.75 -6.94
CA VAL A 159 -2.23 9.73 -7.74
C VAL A 159 -1.41 8.52 -7.34
N PRO A 160 -1.07 7.62 -8.29
CA PRO A 160 -0.25 6.45 -7.99
C PRO A 160 1.17 6.86 -7.58
N LEU A 161 1.74 6.16 -6.59
CA LEU A 161 3.10 6.39 -6.08
C LEU A 161 4.14 5.48 -6.74
N ASN A 162 3.76 4.24 -7.00
CA ASN A 162 4.61 3.21 -7.59
C ASN A 162 3.73 2.07 -8.11
N ILE A 163 4.30 1.15 -8.87
CA ILE A 163 3.67 -0.12 -9.18
C ILE A 163 4.38 -1.20 -8.36
N ALA A 164 3.61 -1.99 -7.63
CA ALA A 164 4.08 -3.17 -6.94
C ALA A 164 3.51 -4.42 -7.62
N ALA A 165 4.37 -5.39 -7.86
CA ALA A 165 3.99 -6.70 -8.42
C ALA A 165 4.25 -7.79 -7.38
N ALA A 166 3.27 -8.66 -7.14
CA ALA A 166 3.44 -9.81 -6.28
C ALA A 166 4.20 -10.93 -7.03
N CYS A 167 5.21 -11.50 -6.39
CA CYS A 167 6.10 -12.49 -6.96
C CYS A 167 6.47 -13.53 -5.90
N CYS A 168 7.22 -14.54 -6.31
CA CYS A 168 7.89 -15.45 -5.40
C CYS A 168 9.36 -15.08 -5.34
N PHE A 169 9.82 -14.64 -4.19
CA PHE A 169 11.24 -14.46 -3.89
C PHE A 169 11.81 -15.78 -3.41
N TYR A 170 13.06 -16.13 -3.78
CA TYR A 170 13.66 -17.39 -3.36
C TYR A 170 15.15 -17.25 -3.06
N ASN A 171 15.64 -18.05 -2.12
CA ASN A 171 17.04 -18.16 -1.79
C ASN A 171 17.71 -19.11 -2.80
N THR A 172 18.58 -18.55 -3.65
CA THR A 172 19.25 -19.29 -4.73
C THR A 172 20.19 -20.36 -4.21
N GLU A 173 20.87 -20.13 -3.07
CA GLU A 173 21.79 -21.10 -2.46
C GLU A 173 21.05 -22.31 -1.87
N MET A 174 19.89 -22.08 -1.22
CA MET A 174 19.04 -23.16 -0.72
C MET A 174 18.47 -24.02 -1.84
N PHE A 175 18.04 -23.38 -2.94
CA PHE A 175 17.57 -24.09 -4.14
C PHE A 175 18.67 -24.95 -4.74
N GLU A 176 19.90 -24.42 -4.89
CA GLU A 176 21.04 -25.17 -5.39
C GLU A 176 21.40 -26.35 -4.46
N ALA A 177 21.48 -26.10 -3.15
CA ALA A 177 21.80 -27.13 -2.16
C ALA A 177 20.78 -28.27 -2.11
N ALA A 178 19.49 -27.96 -2.29
CA ALA A 178 18.39 -28.92 -2.35
C ALA A 178 18.27 -29.61 -3.72
N GLY A 179 18.95 -29.15 -4.76
CA GLY A 179 18.73 -29.57 -6.13
C GLY A 179 17.34 -29.23 -6.66
N ALA A 180 16.71 -28.20 -6.08
CA ALA A 180 15.44 -27.67 -6.53
C ALA A 180 15.65 -26.79 -7.77
N LYS A 181 14.61 -26.68 -8.59
CA LYS A 181 14.60 -25.78 -9.75
C LYS A 181 13.53 -24.71 -9.54
N VAL A 182 13.73 -23.54 -10.13
CA VAL A 182 12.71 -22.51 -10.19
C VAL A 182 11.47 -23.06 -10.90
N PRO A 183 10.31 -23.11 -10.24
CA PRO A 183 9.12 -23.76 -10.79
C PRO A 183 8.42 -22.84 -11.80
N THR A 184 7.86 -23.44 -12.86
CA THR A 184 7.08 -22.76 -13.88
C THR A 184 5.60 -23.16 -13.90
N ASN A 185 5.27 -24.23 -13.19
CA ASN A 185 3.92 -24.76 -13.06
C ASN A 185 3.69 -25.35 -11.67
N TRP A 186 2.43 -25.65 -11.35
CA TRP A 186 2.03 -26.15 -10.03
C TRP A 186 2.78 -27.40 -9.57
N SER A 187 2.90 -28.39 -10.46
CA SER A 187 3.61 -29.66 -10.11
C SER A 187 5.08 -29.42 -9.79
N GLU A 188 5.73 -28.49 -10.50
CA GLU A 188 7.12 -28.09 -10.23
C GLU A 188 7.26 -27.31 -8.93
N MET A 189 6.22 -26.53 -8.53
CA MET A 189 6.19 -25.84 -7.23
C MET A 189 6.21 -26.85 -6.08
N LEU A 190 5.36 -27.87 -6.15
CA LEU A 190 5.32 -28.92 -5.14
C LEU A 190 6.62 -29.73 -5.11
N ASP A 191 7.19 -30.10 -6.27
CA ASP A 191 8.49 -30.80 -6.36
C ASP A 191 9.64 -29.98 -5.74
N ALA A 192 9.64 -28.66 -5.97
CA ALA A 192 10.62 -27.77 -5.35
C ALA A 192 10.46 -27.73 -3.82
N CYS A 193 9.24 -27.61 -3.33
CA CYS A 193 8.95 -27.65 -1.89
C CYS A 193 9.34 -28.98 -1.25
N GLU A 194 9.04 -30.13 -1.90
CA GLU A 194 9.46 -31.45 -1.42
C GLU A 194 10.97 -31.59 -1.31
N LYS A 195 11.72 -31.10 -2.31
CA LYS A 195 13.19 -31.13 -2.31
C LYS A 195 13.78 -30.24 -1.22
N LEU A 196 13.26 -29.04 -1.06
CA LEU A 196 13.68 -28.12 0.00
C LEU A 196 13.43 -28.71 1.38
N GLN A 197 12.24 -29.30 1.61
CA GLN A 197 11.91 -29.96 2.87
C GLN A 197 12.80 -31.19 3.13
N ALA A 198 13.07 -32.00 2.10
CA ALA A 198 13.97 -33.16 2.20
C ALA A 198 15.44 -32.76 2.49
N ALA A 199 15.85 -31.56 2.07
CA ALA A 199 17.14 -30.98 2.39
C ALA A 199 17.21 -30.35 3.79
N GLY A 200 16.07 -30.29 4.52
CA GLY A 200 15.97 -29.77 5.89
C GLY A 200 15.68 -28.27 5.96
N TYR A 201 15.30 -27.65 4.86
CA TYR A 201 14.85 -26.24 4.83
C TYR A 201 13.35 -26.12 5.05
N THR A 202 12.90 -25.00 5.60
CA THR A 202 11.50 -24.56 5.51
C THR A 202 11.23 -24.10 4.08
N PRO A 203 10.33 -24.75 3.32
CA PRO A 203 10.16 -24.40 1.90
C PRO A 203 9.61 -23.02 1.66
N ILE A 204 8.54 -22.63 2.38
CA ILE A 204 7.83 -21.38 2.18
C ILE A 204 7.63 -20.65 3.51
N THR A 205 7.84 -19.35 3.53
CA THR A 205 7.35 -18.46 4.58
C THR A 205 6.22 -17.58 4.05
N ILE A 206 5.15 -17.46 4.84
CA ILE A 206 3.95 -16.70 4.55
C ILE A 206 3.32 -16.20 5.86
N SER A 207 2.56 -15.13 5.81
CA SER A 207 1.74 -14.69 6.94
C SER A 207 0.29 -15.11 6.73
N ALA A 208 -0.31 -15.78 7.73
CA ALA A 208 -1.74 -15.91 7.85
C ALA A 208 -2.29 -15.09 9.03
N GLY A 209 -1.42 -14.60 9.91
CA GLY A 209 -1.76 -13.60 10.93
C GLY A 209 -2.06 -12.23 10.33
N THR A 210 -1.51 -11.94 9.13
CA THR A 210 -1.92 -10.81 8.27
C THR A 210 -2.67 -11.40 7.07
N ALA A 211 -4.00 -11.49 7.16
CA ALA A 211 -4.86 -12.32 6.31
C ALA A 211 -4.69 -12.06 4.80
N TRP A 212 -4.49 -10.78 4.38
CA TRP A 212 -4.31 -10.46 2.97
C TRP A 212 -3.07 -11.13 2.33
N CYS A 213 -2.04 -11.47 3.11
CA CYS A 213 -0.87 -12.18 2.58
C CYS A 213 -1.24 -13.59 2.12
N LEU A 214 -2.07 -14.30 2.91
CA LEU A 214 -2.53 -15.63 2.54
C LEU A 214 -3.53 -15.57 1.38
N SER A 215 -4.45 -14.60 1.41
CA SER A 215 -5.43 -14.44 0.33
C SER A 215 -4.80 -13.93 -0.98
N MET A 216 -3.63 -13.29 -0.95
CA MET A 216 -2.84 -13.03 -2.16
C MET A 216 -2.42 -14.35 -2.84
N VAL A 217 -1.98 -15.33 -2.07
CA VAL A 217 -1.67 -16.69 -2.59
C VAL A 217 -2.95 -17.35 -3.12
N ALA A 218 -4.04 -17.27 -2.35
CA ALA A 218 -5.35 -17.77 -2.79
C ALA A 218 -5.83 -17.10 -4.08
N GLY A 219 -5.59 -15.78 -4.25
CA GLY A 219 -5.89 -15.05 -5.48
C GLY A 219 -5.13 -15.60 -6.69
N TYR A 220 -3.85 -15.93 -6.56
CA TYR A 220 -3.10 -16.63 -7.63
C TYR A 220 -3.67 -18.01 -7.94
N LEU A 221 -4.06 -18.75 -6.91
CA LEU A 221 -4.70 -20.07 -7.11
C LEU A 221 -6.07 -19.93 -7.78
N CYS A 222 -6.87 -18.95 -7.40
CA CYS A 222 -8.13 -18.61 -8.06
C CYS A 222 -7.91 -18.24 -9.53
N GLU A 223 -6.91 -17.42 -9.84
CA GLU A 223 -6.52 -17.09 -11.22
C GLU A 223 -6.14 -18.35 -12.01
N SER A 224 -5.36 -19.26 -11.41
CA SER A 224 -4.97 -20.54 -12.05
C SER A 224 -6.15 -21.45 -12.37
N LYS A 225 -7.25 -21.35 -11.61
CA LYS A 225 -8.49 -22.12 -11.84
C LYS A 225 -9.49 -21.35 -12.72
N GLY A 226 -9.21 -20.08 -13.06
CA GLY A 226 -10.07 -19.25 -13.90
C GLY A 226 -11.34 -18.79 -13.19
N VAL A 227 -11.25 -18.45 -11.90
CA VAL A 227 -12.31 -17.72 -11.19
C VAL A 227 -12.52 -16.37 -11.87
N ASP A 228 -13.75 -16.03 -12.18
CA ASP A 228 -14.10 -14.78 -12.89
C ASP A 228 -14.87 -13.86 -11.93
N LEU A 229 -14.10 -12.97 -11.24
CA LEU A 229 -14.69 -12.02 -10.29
C LEU A 229 -15.68 -11.07 -10.95
N ALA A 230 -15.46 -10.68 -12.22
CA ALA A 230 -16.37 -9.78 -12.93
C ALA A 230 -17.72 -10.45 -13.19
N ALA A 231 -17.71 -11.72 -13.65
CA ALA A 231 -18.93 -12.48 -13.84
C ALA A 231 -19.67 -12.77 -12.52
N ILE A 232 -18.92 -12.98 -11.43
CA ILE A 232 -19.52 -13.18 -10.10
C ILE A 232 -20.15 -11.86 -9.61
N ALA A 233 -19.47 -10.74 -9.78
CA ALA A 233 -19.96 -9.43 -9.34
C ALA A 233 -21.21 -8.97 -10.12
N ASP A 234 -21.30 -9.26 -11.43
CA ASP A 234 -22.48 -8.91 -12.25
C ASP A 234 -23.62 -9.96 -12.17
N GLY A 235 -23.41 -11.04 -11.41
CA GLY A 235 -24.40 -12.11 -11.19
C GLY A 235 -24.52 -13.11 -12.33
N SER A 236 -23.65 -13.06 -13.36
CA SER A 236 -23.59 -14.06 -14.44
C SER A 236 -22.76 -15.29 -14.08
N GLY A 237 -21.91 -15.19 -13.05
CA GLY A 237 -21.11 -16.25 -12.46
C GLY A 237 -21.56 -16.61 -11.05
N THR A 238 -20.86 -17.59 -10.44
CA THR A 238 -21.11 -18.06 -9.08
C THR A 238 -19.81 -18.54 -8.45
N TRP A 239 -19.69 -18.42 -7.12
CA TRP A 239 -18.60 -18.99 -6.36
C TRP A 239 -18.67 -20.53 -6.28
N GLU A 240 -19.85 -21.13 -6.50
CA GLU A 240 -20.11 -22.57 -6.42
C GLU A 240 -19.85 -23.32 -7.75
N ASP A 241 -19.14 -22.73 -8.74
CA ASP A 241 -18.79 -23.40 -10.00
C ASP A 241 -17.64 -24.43 -9.87
N GLY A 242 -17.14 -24.64 -8.65
CA GLY A 242 -16.06 -25.55 -8.30
C GLY A 242 -14.64 -24.98 -8.44
N LYS A 243 -14.48 -23.76 -8.96
CA LYS A 243 -13.17 -23.17 -9.18
C LYS A 243 -12.55 -22.65 -7.87
N LEU A 244 -13.33 -21.97 -7.01
CA LEU A 244 -12.88 -21.57 -5.69
C LEU A 244 -12.55 -22.78 -4.83
N GLU A 245 -13.41 -23.81 -4.83
CA GLU A 245 -13.14 -25.07 -4.13
C GLU A 245 -11.81 -25.71 -4.57
N ALA A 246 -11.53 -25.71 -5.89
CA ALA A 246 -10.26 -26.23 -6.42
C ALA A 246 -9.06 -25.36 -6.02
N ALA A 247 -9.19 -24.03 -6.01
CA ALA A 247 -8.16 -23.10 -5.58
C ALA A 247 -7.85 -23.26 -4.07
N ALA A 248 -8.89 -23.33 -3.25
CA ALA A 248 -8.76 -23.53 -1.82
C ALA A 248 -8.17 -24.93 -1.49
N THR A 249 -8.45 -25.95 -2.30
CA THR A 249 -7.82 -27.27 -2.17
C THR A 249 -6.31 -27.20 -2.44
N ASP A 250 -5.90 -26.47 -3.47
CA ASP A 250 -4.47 -26.25 -3.75
C ASP A 250 -3.81 -25.43 -2.63
N LEU A 251 -4.53 -24.47 -2.00
CA LEU A 251 -4.03 -23.74 -0.84
C LEU A 251 -3.72 -24.68 0.34
N VAL A 252 -4.65 -25.60 0.65
CA VAL A 252 -4.44 -26.65 1.67
C VAL A 252 -3.27 -27.56 1.31
N GLU A 253 -3.05 -27.84 0.02
CA GLU A 253 -1.90 -28.63 -0.41
C GLU A 253 -0.58 -27.87 -0.20
N LEU A 254 -0.51 -26.61 -0.61
CA LEU A 254 0.68 -25.76 -0.48
C LEU A 254 1.01 -25.46 0.98
N SER A 255 0.01 -25.33 1.84
CA SER A 255 0.17 -24.99 3.26
C SER A 255 0.97 -26.02 4.06
N LYS A 256 1.09 -27.25 3.57
CA LYS A 256 1.93 -28.29 4.17
C LYS A 256 3.42 -27.95 4.16
N TYR A 257 3.81 -26.98 3.36
CA TYR A 257 5.18 -26.50 3.18
C TYR A 257 5.45 -25.14 3.83
N PHE A 258 4.45 -24.57 4.52
CA PHE A 258 4.60 -23.31 5.25
C PHE A 258 5.37 -23.53 6.57
N GLN A 259 5.97 -22.46 7.08
CA GLN A 259 6.56 -22.50 8.43
C GLN A 259 5.45 -22.78 9.47
N GLU A 260 5.85 -23.43 10.58
CA GLU A 260 4.89 -23.87 11.62
C GLU A 260 4.16 -22.70 12.31
N THR A 261 4.76 -21.51 12.30
CA THR A 261 4.25 -20.30 12.96
C THR A 261 3.33 -19.45 12.07
N ALA A 262 3.13 -19.83 10.79
CA ALA A 262 2.43 -19.03 9.78
C ALA A 262 1.06 -18.48 10.23
N ALA A 263 0.32 -19.26 11.04
CA ALA A 263 -0.99 -18.86 11.58
C ALA A 263 -0.94 -17.59 12.44
N GLY A 264 0.17 -17.36 13.13
CA GLY A 264 0.34 -16.22 14.04
C GLY A 264 1.36 -15.18 13.56
N ASP A 265 2.13 -15.50 12.52
CA ASP A 265 3.14 -14.60 11.99
C ASP A 265 2.48 -13.41 11.27
N THR A 266 3.00 -12.22 11.52
CA THR A 266 2.65 -11.02 10.75
C THR A 266 3.42 -11.00 9.43
N ASN A 267 3.04 -10.07 8.53
CA ASN A 267 3.76 -9.83 7.28
C ASN A 267 5.27 -9.60 7.50
N ASP A 268 5.63 -8.79 8.50
CA ASP A 268 7.02 -8.46 8.81
C ASP A 268 7.80 -9.70 9.31
N VAL A 269 7.17 -10.52 10.15
CA VAL A 269 7.79 -11.78 10.64
C VAL A 269 8.02 -12.76 9.49
N ALA A 270 7.06 -12.94 8.60
CA ALA A 270 7.22 -13.80 7.43
C ALA A 270 8.34 -13.31 6.50
N THR A 271 8.44 -11.99 6.28
CA THR A 271 9.51 -11.37 5.50
C THR A 271 10.86 -11.54 6.20
N ALA A 272 10.90 -11.39 7.54
CA ALA A 272 12.10 -11.58 8.34
C ALA A 272 12.64 -13.01 8.27
N ASN A 273 11.78 -14.03 8.34
CA ASN A 273 12.18 -15.43 8.16
C ASN A 273 12.93 -15.64 6.83
N PHE A 274 12.54 -14.92 5.78
CA PHE A 274 13.17 -15.04 4.48
C PHE A 274 14.56 -14.39 4.42
N TYR A 275 14.68 -13.11 4.81
CA TYR A 275 15.98 -12.43 4.75
C TYR A 275 16.96 -12.92 5.83
N ASN A 276 16.49 -13.57 6.89
CA ASN A 276 17.32 -14.27 7.87
C ASN A 276 17.71 -15.69 7.43
N GLU A 277 17.36 -16.08 6.21
CA GLU A 277 17.66 -17.40 5.63
C GLU A 277 17.02 -18.59 6.42
N GLU A 278 15.85 -18.35 7.04
CA GLU A 278 15.10 -19.38 7.78
C GLU A 278 14.10 -20.12 6.87
N ALA A 279 13.78 -19.54 5.70
CA ALA A 279 12.91 -20.14 4.69
C ALA A 279 13.45 -19.90 3.28
N ALA A 280 13.13 -20.82 2.37
CA ALA A 280 13.67 -20.83 1.02
C ALA A 280 12.87 -19.97 0.03
N ILE A 281 11.55 -19.81 0.23
CA ILE A 281 10.66 -19.04 -0.63
C ILE A 281 9.84 -18.10 0.25
N LEU A 282 9.72 -16.85 -0.19
CA LEU A 282 8.75 -15.87 0.30
C LEU A 282 7.79 -15.51 -0.84
N ILE A 283 6.48 -15.73 -0.65
CA ILE A 283 5.48 -15.28 -1.61
C ILE A 283 5.03 -13.89 -1.15
N GLN A 284 5.50 -12.82 -1.85
CA GLN A 284 5.29 -11.44 -1.45
C GLN A 284 5.42 -10.50 -2.66
N GLY A 285 5.18 -9.24 -2.49
CA GLY A 285 5.35 -8.25 -3.55
C GLY A 285 6.68 -7.51 -3.52
N SER A 286 6.92 -6.75 -4.58
CA SER A 286 8.14 -5.94 -4.73
C SER A 286 8.33 -4.88 -3.63
N TRP A 287 7.29 -4.58 -2.84
CA TRP A 287 7.42 -3.73 -1.64
C TRP A 287 8.35 -4.33 -0.57
N ALA A 288 8.54 -5.65 -0.54
CA ALA A 288 9.44 -6.31 0.41
C ALA A 288 10.93 -6.09 0.07
N ILE A 289 11.29 -5.68 -1.15
CA ILE A 289 12.68 -5.53 -1.59
C ILE A 289 13.43 -4.52 -0.70
N GLY A 290 12.81 -3.38 -0.43
CA GLY A 290 13.41 -2.34 0.42
C GLY A 290 13.71 -2.84 1.83
N GLN A 291 12.79 -3.59 2.45
CA GLN A 291 12.98 -4.18 3.76
C GLN A 291 14.04 -5.31 3.73
N ILE A 292 13.95 -6.23 2.77
CA ILE A 292 14.91 -7.33 2.63
C ILE A 292 16.34 -6.80 2.54
N ASN A 293 16.58 -5.83 1.68
CA ASN A 293 17.92 -5.29 1.44
C ASN A 293 18.38 -4.32 2.54
N GLY A 294 17.43 -3.63 3.21
CA GLY A 294 17.73 -2.78 4.35
C GLY A 294 18.18 -3.57 5.56
N GLU A 295 17.50 -4.68 5.86
CA GLU A 295 17.80 -5.55 7.00
C GLU A 295 18.98 -6.49 6.75
N ASN A 296 19.11 -7.03 5.55
CA ASN A 296 20.19 -7.95 5.18
C ASN A 296 20.77 -7.62 3.79
N PRO A 297 21.65 -6.60 3.69
CA PRO A 297 22.23 -6.19 2.40
C PRO A 297 23.04 -7.32 1.71
N ASP A 298 23.63 -8.24 2.47
CA ASP A 298 24.40 -9.36 1.91
C ASP A 298 23.50 -10.41 1.23
N PHE A 299 22.22 -10.43 1.56
CA PHE A 299 21.23 -11.37 1.03
C PHE A 299 20.81 -11.03 -0.41
N GLU A 300 20.97 -9.79 -0.88
CA GLU A 300 20.60 -9.37 -2.23
C GLU A 300 21.16 -10.33 -3.31
N SER A 301 22.44 -10.70 -3.18
CA SER A 301 23.12 -11.59 -4.14
C SER A 301 22.59 -13.03 -4.15
N LYS A 302 21.84 -13.42 -3.12
CA LYS A 302 21.24 -14.75 -2.94
C LYS A 302 19.75 -14.77 -3.24
N CYS A 303 19.14 -13.61 -3.50
CA CYS A 303 17.71 -13.44 -3.67
C CYS A 303 17.34 -13.40 -5.14
N GLY A 304 16.71 -14.46 -5.65
CA GLY A 304 16.11 -14.51 -6.96
C GLY A 304 14.60 -14.24 -6.89
N VAL A 305 13.96 -14.00 -8.04
CA VAL A 305 12.51 -13.77 -8.14
C VAL A 305 11.95 -14.61 -9.29
N PHE A 306 10.75 -15.15 -9.12
CA PHE A 306 10.01 -15.83 -10.18
C PHE A 306 8.51 -15.53 -10.08
N GLN A 307 7.81 -15.65 -11.21
CA GLN A 307 6.36 -15.52 -11.25
C GLN A 307 5.68 -16.69 -10.53
N PHE A 308 4.55 -16.42 -9.85
CA PHE A 308 3.78 -17.50 -9.24
C PHE A 308 3.44 -18.56 -10.30
N PRO A 309 3.75 -19.87 -10.03
CA PRO A 309 3.68 -20.89 -11.07
C PRO A 309 2.25 -21.20 -11.53
N GLY A 310 2.10 -21.43 -12.83
CA GLY A 310 0.82 -21.86 -13.42
C GLY A 310 -0.14 -20.73 -13.75
N VAL A 311 0.27 -19.46 -13.62
CA VAL A 311 -0.53 -18.30 -14.02
C VAL A 311 0.16 -17.52 -15.14
N GLU A 312 -0.65 -16.84 -15.95
CA GLU A 312 -0.16 -16.01 -17.07
C GLU A 312 -0.20 -14.51 -16.76
N ARG A 313 -1.01 -14.11 -15.77
CA ARG A 313 -1.11 -12.73 -15.27
C ARG A 313 -0.41 -12.60 -13.93
N VAL A 314 -0.02 -11.38 -13.58
CA VAL A 314 0.63 -11.07 -12.30
C VAL A 314 -0.27 -10.15 -11.48
N ILE A 315 -0.34 -10.40 -10.16
CA ILE A 315 -0.97 -9.45 -9.24
C ILE A 315 -0.13 -8.18 -9.24
N ALA A 316 -0.76 -7.05 -9.56
CA ALA A 316 -0.12 -5.74 -9.48
C ALA A 316 -1.10 -4.71 -8.92
N LYS A 317 -0.57 -3.86 -8.06
CA LYS A 317 -1.31 -2.73 -7.51
C LYS A 317 -0.44 -1.48 -7.46
N SER A 318 -1.10 -0.35 -7.26
CA SER A 318 -0.47 0.94 -7.08
C SER A 318 -1.11 1.63 -5.88
N ASP A 319 -0.39 1.64 -4.75
CA ASP A 319 -0.80 2.48 -3.64
C ASP A 319 -0.70 3.94 -4.05
N SER A 320 -1.66 4.77 -3.62
CA SER A 320 -1.90 6.06 -4.21
C SER A 320 -2.19 7.11 -3.15
N LEU A 321 -1.94 8.37 -3.47
CA LEU A 321 -2.31 9.50 -2.63
C LEU A 321 -3.66 10.05 -3.06
N ALA A 322 -4.61 10.10 -2.14
CA ALA A 322 -5.86 10.83 -2.28
C ALA A 322 -5.80 12.16 -1.52
N MET A 323 -6.52 13.16 -1.99
CA MET A 323 -6.64 14.47 -1.35
C MET A 323 -8.05 14.60 -0.75
N SER A 324 -8.14 15.12 0.47
CA SER A 324 -9.43 15.45 1.09
C SER A 324 -10.17 16.52 0.29
N SER A 325 -11.47 16.29 0.06
CA SER A 325 -12.34 17.29 -0.57
C SER A 325 -12.61 18.52 0.33
N THR A 326 -12.28 18.41 1.61
CA THR A 326 -12.49 19.45 2.62
C THR A 326 -11.21 20.15 3.05
N THR A 327 -10.07 19.86 2.42
CA THR A 327 -8.82 20.55 2.73
C THR A 327 -8.93 22.04 2.45
N GLU A 328 -8.39 22.86 3.35
CA GLU A 328 -8.29 24.31 3.18
C GLU A 328 -7.07 24.73 2.34
N CYS A 329 -6.15 23.78 2.05
CA CYS A 329 -4.89 24.03 1.37
C CYS A 329 -4.68 23.14 0.12
N PRO A 330 -5.63 23.10 -0.85
CA PRO A 330 -5.55 22.15 -1.98
C PRO A 330 -4.29 22.35 -2.82
N GLU A 331 -3.84 23.59 -3.05
CA GLU A 331 -2.64 23.89 -3.83
C GLU A 331 -1.37 23.31 -3.17
N ALA A 332 -1.28 23.38 -1.85
CA ALA A 332 -0.17 22.81 -1.10
C ALA A 332 -0.22 21.28 -1.08
N CYS A 333 -1.41 20.68 -0.96
CA CYS A 333 -1.59 19.23 -1.09
C CYS A 333 -1.13 18.73 -2.46
N ILE A 334 -1.51 19.44 -3.53
CA ILE A 334 -1.07 19.09 -4.90
C ILE A 334 0.45 19.27 -5.06
N ALA A 335 1.04 20.31 -4.49
CA ALA A 335 2.49 20.48 -4.50
C ALA A 335 3.21 19.32 -3.80
N LEU A 336 2.68 18.88 -2.64
CA LEU A 336 3.18 17.70 -1.94
C LEU A 336 3.06 16.42 -2.79
N MET A 337 1.91 16.17 -3.38
CA MET A 337 1.67 15.00 -4.24
C MET A 337 2.59 15.01 -5.49
N LYS A 338 2.84 16.18 -6.07
CA LYS A 338 3.81 16.35 -7.17
C LYS A 338 5.24 16.02 -6.71
N MET A 339 5.61 16.36 -5.48
CA MET A 339 6.95 16.05 -4.94
C MET A 339 7.13 14.54 -4.69
N PHE A 340 6.08 13.82 -4.30
CA PHE A 340 6.08 12.35 -4.23
C PHE A 340 6.25 11.67 -5.61
N THR A 341 5.92 12.36 -6.68
CA THR A 341 5.99 11.85 -8.05
C THR A 341 7.03 12.56 -8.91
N ASP A 342 7.89 13.39 -8.31
CA ASP A 342 9.00 14.03 -9.01
C ASP A 342 10.13 13.04 -9.35
N ASP A 343 11.04 13.46 -10.19
CA ASP A 343 12.17 12.62 -10.63
C ASP A 343 13.03 12.15 -9.45
N THR A 344 13.18 12.97 -8.40
CA THR A 344 13.98 12.62 -7.22
C THR A 344 13.34 11.49 -6.43
N ALA A 345 12.05 11.61 -6.12
CA ALA A 345 11.31 10.60 -5.38
C ALA A 345 11.16 9.30 -6.19
N GLN A 346 10.85 9.41 -7.48
CA GLN A 346 10.65 8.24 -8.34
C GLN A 346 11.96 7.52 -8.68
N LYS A 347 13.06 8.24 -8.78
CA LYS A 347 14.39 7.65 -8.90
C LYS A 347 14.77 6.90 -7.62
N TYR A 348 14.53 7.48 -6.46
CA TYR A 348 14.73 6.80 -5.18
C TYR A 348 13.86 5.55 -5.07
N THR A 349 12.60 5.62 -5.49
CA THR A 349 11.66 4.49 -5.52
C THR A 349 12.22 3.29 -6.29
N ALA A 350 12.89 3.53 -7.42
CA ALA A 350 13.52 2.48 -8.21
C ALA A 350 14.89 2.04 -7.66
N GLU A 351 15.81 3.01 -7.44
CA GLU A 351 17.22 2.72 -7.14
C GLU A 351 17.45 2.23 -5.71
N VAL A 352 16.57 2.59 -4.78
CA VAL A 352 16.70 2.22 -3.36
C VAL A 352 15.52 1.37 -2.91
N GLY A 353 14.30 1.80 -3.22
CA GLY A 353 13.08 1.14 -2.79
C GLY A 353 12.76 -0.16 -3.52
N GLY A 354 13.36 -0.41 -4.68
CA GLY A 354 13.14 -1.63 -5.46
C GLY A 354 11.72 -1.77 -6.02
N LYS A 355 10.97 -0.65 -6.18
CA LYS A 355 9.63 -0.62 -6.76
C LYS A 355 9.64 -0.03 -8.18
N ILE A 356 8.66 -0.40 -8.99
CA ILE A 356 8.52 0.12 -10.36
C ILE A 356 8.01 1.55 -10.29
N PRO A 357 8.75 2.54 -10.84
CA PRO A 357 8.30 3.93 -10.85
C PRO A 357 7.09 4.13 -11.76
N VAL A 358 6.21 5.06 -11.41
CA VAL A 358 5.02 5.39 -12.21
C VAL A 358 5.26 6.51 -13.21
N THR A 359 6.35 7.26 -13.07
CA THR A 359 6.73 8.35 -13.99
C THR A 359 7.83 7.95 -14.96
N LYS A 360 8.04 8.77 -16.00
CA LYS A 360 9.05 8.58 -17.04
C LYS A 360 10.47 8.91 -16.56
N VAL A 361 10.78 8.61 -15.30
CA VAL A 361 12.09 8.86 -14.74
C VAL A 361 13.14 7.90 -15.28
N GLU A 362 14.33 8.41 -15.56
CA GLU A 362 15.50 7.58 -15.84
C GLU A 362 16.24 7.27 -14.52
N TYR A 363 16.45 6.00 -14.27
CA TYR A 363 17.21 5.53 -13.10
C TYR A 363 18.37 4.61 -13.53
N ASP A 364 19.40 4.50 -12.69
CA ASP A 364 20.55 3.63 -12.97
C ASP A 364 20.25 2.18 -12.55
N ALA A 365 20.01 1.32 -13.51
CA ALA A 365 19.77 -0.11 -13.29
C ALA A 365 20.93 -0.85 -12.61
N ASN A 366 22.15 -0.26 -12.57
CA ASN A 366 23.29 -0.86 -11.83
C ASN A 366 23.30 -0.43 -10.35
N VAL A 367 22.51 0.57 -9.99
CA VAL A 367 22.32 1.03 -8.59
C VAL A 367 21.06 0.42 -8.00
N ALA A 368 20.02 0.22 -8.84
CA ALA A 368 18.78 -0.40 -8.43
C ALA A 368 19.02 -1.85 -7.92
N PRO A 369 18.27 -2.32 -6.92
CA PRO A 369 18.33 -3.69 -6.44
C PRO A 369 18.18 -4.71 -7.58
N ALA A 370 19.00 -5.77 -7.59
CA ALA A 370 18.92 -6.80 -8.61
C ALA A 370 17.53 -7.46 -8.68
N GLN A 371 16.83 -7.56 -7.54
CA GLN A 371 15.45 -8.06 -7.47
C GLN A 371 14.49 -7.22 -8.30
N LEU A 372 14.67 -5.89 -8.42
CA LEU A 372 13.81 -5.05 -9.25
C LEU A 372 13.87 -5.48 -10.72
N ALA A 373 15.07 -5.79 -11.24
CA ALA A 373 15.21 -6.27 -12.61
C ALA A 373 14.43 -7.58 -12.82
N TYR A 374 14.49 -8.51 -11.88
CA TYR A 374 13.73 -9.77 -11.94
C TYR A 374 12.21 -9.52 -11.86
N VAL A 375 11.76 -8.60 -10.98
CA VAL A 375 10.34 -8.19 -10.92
C VAL A 375 9.88 -7.57 -12.23
N MET A 376 10.71 -6.72 -12.84
CA MET A 376 10.43 -6.12 -14.15
C MET A 376 10.32 -7.17 -15.25
N ASP A 377 11.16 -8.22 -15.21
CA ASP A 377 11.07 -9.33 -16.14
C ASP A 377 9.76 -10.11 -15.97
N VAL A 378 9.36 -10.41 -14.71
CA VAL A 378 8.07 -11.03 -14.40
C VAL A 378 6.91 -10.15 -14.89
N PHE A 379 6.93 -8.87 -14.57
CA PHE A 379 5.87 -7.93 -14.93
C PHE A 379 5.72 -7.76 -16.44
N SER A 380 6.83 -7.61 -17.17
CA SER A 380 6.82 -7.45 -18.64
C SER A 380 6.58 -8.75 -19.39
N GLY A 381 6.93 -9.89 -18.81
CA GLY A 381 6.69 -11.22 -19.38
C GLY A 381 5.26 -11.71 -19.19
N ALA A 382 4.51 -11.15 -18.24
CA ALA A 382 3.12 -11.52 -17.97
C ALA A 382 2.18 -11.09 -19.13
N LYS A 383 1.11 -11.87 -19.35
CA LYS A 383 0.07 -11.54 -20.36
C LYS A 383 -0.91 -10.45 -19.88
N GLY A 384 -0.64 -9.84 -18.76
CA GLY A 384 -1.42 -8.78 -18.14
C GLY A 384 -1.34 -8.80 -16.62
N THR A 385 -2.10 -7.93 -16.00
CA THR A 385 -2.17 -7.81 -14.55
C THR A 385 -3.59 -8.06 -14.05
N PHE A 386 -3.70 -8.34 -12.76
CA PHE A 386 -4.97 -8.31 -12.01
C PHE A 386 -4.71 -7.76 -10.61
N GLY A 387 -5.75 -7.28 -9.93
CA GLY A 387 -5.67 -6.78 -8.56
C GLY A 387 -5.64 -7.91 -7.53
N PHE A 388 -5.35 -7.56 -6.29
CA PHE A 388 -5.61 -8.46 -5.17
C PHE A 388 -7.11 -8.83 -5.16
N TYR A 389 -7.43 -10.08 -4.88
CA TYR A 389 -8.82 -10.54 -4.91
C TYR A 389 -9.69 -9.79 -3.91
N ASN A 390 -9.21 -9.60 -2.67
CA ASN A 390 -9.89 -8.81 -1.65
C ASN A 390 -10.09 -7.34 -2.04
N GLU A 391 -9.13 -6.73 -2.74
CA GLU A 391 -9.20 -5.35 -3.25
C GLU A 391 -9.99 -5.25 -4.59
N SER A 392 -10.37 -6.37 -5.19
CA SER A 392 -11.11 -6.44 -6.46
C SER A 392 -12.57 -6.83 -6.27
N MET A 393 -13.02 -6.97 -5.03
CA MET A 393 -14.41 -7.30 -4.68
C MET A 393 -15.30 -6.05 -4.61
N PRO A 394 -16.65 -6.20 -4.60
CA PRO A 394 -17.57 -5.05 -4.62
C PRO A 394 -17.47 -4.12 -3.41
N SER A 395 -16.97 -4.60 -2.27
CA SER A 395 -16.82 -3.82 -1.04
C SER A 395 -15.63 -4.30 -0.23
N THR A 396 -15.13 -3.46 0.69
CA THR A 396 -14.11 -3.84 1.67
C THR A 396 -14.58 -4.98 2.58
N GLU A 397 -15.88 -5.05 2.88
CA GLU A 397 -16.47 -6.12 3.67
C GLU A 397 -16.41 -7.47 2.92
N ALA A 398 -16.69 -7.47 1.61
CA ALA A 398 -16.58 -8.68 0.80
C ALA A 398 -15.12 -9.15 0.68
N GLY A 399 -14.17 -8.21 0.58
CA GLY A 399 -12.75 -8.50 0.59
C GLY A 399 -12.28 -9.12 1.90
N ALA A 400 -12.70 -8.55 3.03
CA ALA A 400 -12.37 -9.07 4.36
C ALA A 400 -12.98 -10.45 4.58
N HIS A 401 -14.21 -10.68 4.09
CA HIS A 401 -14.86 -12.00 4.17
C HIS A 401 -14.07 -13.07 3.42
N PHE A 402 -13.59 -12.76 2.20
CA PHE A 402 -12.71 -13.67 1.46
C PHE A 402 -11.39 -13.96 2.20
N ASP A 403 -10.78 -12.92 2.80
CA ASP A 403 -9.56 -13.08 3.58
C ASP A 403 -9.79 -14.03 4.77
N ASP A 404 -10.87 -13.84 5.51
CA ASP A 404 -11.25 -14.68 6.66
C ASP A 404 -11.53 -16.14 6.25
N ASP A 405 -12.25 -16.35 5.15
CA ASP A 405 -12.53 -17.67 4.62
C ASP A 405 -11.25 -18.42 4.23
N MET A 406 -10.30 -17.74 3.56
CA MET A 406 -9.04 -18.36 3.17
C MET A 406 -8.17 -18.71 4.39
N VAL A 407 -8.19 -17.87 5.43
CA VAL A 407 -7.54 -18.19 6.71
C VAL A 407 -8.23 -19.37 7.39
N ALA A 408 -9.57 -19.43 7.43
CA ALA A 408 -10.32 -20.55 8.01
C ALA A 408 -10.04 -21.87 7.26
N VAL A 409 -9.93 -21.83 5.93
CA VAL A 409 -9.54 -23.00 5.12
C VAL A 409 -8.11 -23.44 5.48
N TYR A 410 -7.17 -22.53 5.58
CA TYR A 410 -5.79 -22.83 5.97
C TYR A 410 -5.71 -23.46 7.35
N LEU A 411 -6.47 -22.95 8.33
CA LEU A 411 -6.52 -23.50 9.70
C LEU A 411 -7.25 -24.84 9.80
N GLY A 412 -8.01 -25.21 8.77
CA GLY A 412 -8.86 -26.42 8.76
C GLY A 412 -10.17 -26.25 9.52
N ASP A 413 -10.54 -25.01 9.83
CA ASP A 413 -11.82 -24.65 10.45
C ASP A 413 -12.97 -24.64 9.42
N MET A 414 -12.63 -24.55 8.13
CA MET A 414 -13.53 -24.55 6.99
C MET A 414 -12.98 -25.47 5.89
N THR A 415 -13.84 -26.23 5.24
CA THR A 415 -13.44 -27.00 4.05
C THR A 415 -13.45 -26.11 2.79
N PRO A 416 -12.66 -26.45 1.73
CA PRO A 416 -12.73 -25.75 0.45
C PRO A 416 -14.14 -25.61 -0.15
N ALA A 417 -14.99 -26.62 -0.01
CA ALA A 417 -16.37 -26.58 -0.48
C ALA A 417 -17.26 -25.65 0.37
N GLU A 418 -17.04 -25.61 1.70
CA GLU A 418 -17.75 -24.68 2.58
C GLU A 418 -17.38 -23.24 2.27
N ALA A 419 -16.10 -22.92 1.99
CA ALA A 419 -15.69 -21.57 1.60
C ALA A 419 -16.39 -21.09 0.31
N ALA A 420 -16.54 -21.96 -0.69
CA ALA A 420 -17.27 -21.61 -1.91
C ALA A 420 -18.75 -21.30 -1.64
N SER A 421 -19.40 -22.10 -0.77
CA SER A 421 -20.80 -21.90 -0.40
C SER A 421 -20.99 -20.67 0.50
N ASP A 422 -20.03 -20.35 1.38
CA ASP A 422 -20.08 -19.21 2.27
C ASP A 422 -19.92 -17.90 1.48
N MET A 423 -18.92 -17.83 0.60
CA MET A 423 -18.76 -16.72 -0.33
C MET A 423 -19.99 -16.49 -1.21
N GLU A 424 -20.64 -17.56 -1.72
CA GLU A 424 -21.87 -17.42 -2.51
C GLU A 424 -23.03 -16.87 -1.66
N ALA A 425 -23.17 -17.35 -0.42
CA ALA A 425 -24.21 -16.88 0.50
C ALA A 425 -23.98 -15.40 0.87
N PHE A 426 -22.74 -15.04 1.17
CA PHE A 426 -22.37 -13.66 1.47
C PHE A 426 -22.69 -12.71 0.31
N TYR A 427 -22.31 -13.09 -0.93
CA TYR A 427 -22.58 -12.28 -2.12
C TYR A 427 -24.08 -12.16 -2.41
N ALA A 428 -24.84 -13.20 -2.20
CA ALA A 428 -26.30 -13.16 -2.39
C ALA A 428 -26.99 -12.21 -1.40
N GLU A 429 -26.45 -12.05 -0.20
CA GLU A 429 -27.02 -11.19 0.84
C GLU A 429 -26.53 -9.74 0.75
N ASN A 430 -25.25 -9.52 0.39
CA ASN A 430 -24.59 -8.22 0.57
C ASN A 430 -24.15 -7.54 -0.73
N CYS A 431 -24.06 -8.27 -1.87
CA CYS A 431 -23.45 -7.75 -3.09
C CYS A 431 -24.37 -7.79 -4.33
N ARG A 432 -25.57 -8.39 -4.24
CA ARG A 432 -26.51 -8.57 -5.37
C ARG A 432 -27.85 -7.91 -5.15
#